data_4e070ca2f690b506705783838f87962d
#
_entry.id   4e070ca2f690b506705783838f87962d
#
_cell.length_a   1.000
_cell.length_b   1.000
_cell.length_c   1.000
_cell.angle_alpha   90.00
_cell.angle_beta   90.00
_cell.angle_gamma   90.00
#
_symmetry.space_group_name_H-M   'P 1'
#
loop_
_entity.id
_entity.type
_entity.pdbx_description
1 polymer ?
#
loop_
_entity_poly.entity_id
_entity_poly.type
_entity_poly.pdbx_seq_one_letter_code
_entity_poly.pdbx_strand_id
1 'polypeptide(L)'
;LSVSHGVFGGWSAFGPTRRVTRADRNVLYSLDDEPALSTYKRYLGEYAKDLPASGLLFPFSVVAADQAADGLLRTILSVDESAGSITLAGEVEEGSYVRMMQAGTDALVQGAEQAAQSLAVAQGPGLALMVSCVGRKVVMGGRVEEEIEAVASVLGDEATLAGFYSYGEISPA
;
A
#
# COMPACT_ATOMS: atom_id res chain seq x y z
N LEU A 1 12.24 19.65 22.10
CA LEU A 1 11.61 19.18 20.87
C LEU A 1 11.24 17.71 21.06
N SER A 2 9.96 17.34 20.97
CA SER A 2 9.50 15.97 20.90
C SER A 2 9.09 15.63 19.46
N VAL A 3 9.40 14.42 19.02
CA VAL A 3 9.04 13.92 17.69
C VAL A 3 8.31 12.60 17.88
N SER A 4 7.18 12.44 17.21
CA SER A 4 6.42 11.19 17.14
C SER A 4 6.08 10.88 15.69
N HIS A 5 5.80 9.62 15.40
CA HIS A 5 5.36 9.18 14.07
C HIS A 5 4.16 8.26 14.20
N GLY A 6 3.33 8.24 13.16
CA GLY A 6 2.22 7.33 13.02
C GLY A 6 2.15 6.84 11.58
N VAL A 7 1.92 5.55 11.40
CA VAL A 7 1.86 4.91 10.08
C VAL A 7 0.62 4.02 10.01
N PHE A 8 -0.15 4.18 8.95
CA PHE A 8 -1.29 3.31 8.70
C PHE A 8 -1.61 3.23 7.20
N GLY A 9 -1.75 2.01 6.67
CA GLY A 9 -1.92 1.80 5.23
C GLY A 9 -3.33 2.03 4.71
N GLY A 10 -4.36 1.63 5.44
CA GLY A 10 -5.76 1.64 4.97
C GLY A 10 -6.05 0.61 3.88
N TRP A 11 -5.16 -0.35 3.67
CA TRP A 11 -5.32 -1.44 2.71
C TRP A 11 -5.94 -2.66 3.39
N SER A 12 -6.84 -3.34 2.70
CA SER A 12 -7.48 -4.58 3.15
C SER A 12 -7.13 -5.75 2.26
N ALA A 13 -7.07 -6.95 2.87
CA ALA A 13 -6.78 -8.17 2.14
C ALA A 13 -7.90 -8.50 1.16
N PHE A 14 -7.53 -8.92 -0.05
CA PHE A 14 -8.41 -9.34 -1.11
C PHE A 14 -7.95 -10.68 -1.70
N GLY A 15 -8.81 -11.68 -1.63
CA GLY A 15 -8.47 -13.03 -2.10
C GLY A 15 -7.57 -13.83 -1.16
N PRO A 16 -7.18 -15.04 -1.58
CA PRO A 16 -6.38 -15.94 -0.77
C PRO A 16 -4.90 -15.56 -0.75
N THR A 17 -4.21 -16.01 0.29
CA THR A 17 -2.75 -16.00 0.33
C THR A 17 -2.21 -17.02 -0.66
N ARG A 18 -1.15 -16.66 -1.38
CA ARG A 18 -0.48 -17.48 -2.39
C ARG A 18 1.01 -17.61 -2.08
N ARG A 19 1.55 -18.81 -2.27
CA ARG A 19 2.98 -19.03 -2.11
C ARG A 19 3.75 -18.52 -3.34
N VAL A 20 4.84 -17.79 -3.11
CA VAL A 20 5.79 -17.42 -4.15
C VAL A 20 6.63 -18.65 -4.48
N THR A 21 6.44 -19.21 -5.66
CA THR A 21 7.15 -20.42 -6.08
C THR A 21 8.33 -20.14 -6.99
N ARG A 22 8.36 -18.96 -7.63
CA ARG A 22 9.52 -18.47 -8.35
C ARG A 22 9.56 -16.96 -8.38
N ALA A 23 10.69 -16.37 -7.96
CA ALA A 23 10.97 -14.94 -8.03
C ALA A 23 12.48 -14.71 -8.28
N ASP A 24 12.82 -13.54 -8.83
CA ASP A 24 14.19 -13.04 -8.89
C ASP A 24 14.17 -11.56 -8.51
N ARG A 25 14.70 -11.26 -7.31
CA ARG A 25 14.65 -9.93 -6.69
C ARG A 25 13.22 -9.41 -6.61
N ASN A 26 12.88 -8.42 -7.44
CA ASN A 26 11.56 -7.80 -7.50
C ASN A 26 10.69 -8.30 -8.66
N VAL A 27 11.11 -9.32 -9.38
CA VAL A 27 10.35 -9.94 -10.46
C VAL A 27 9.69 -11.23 -9.97
N LEU A 28 8.38 -11.24 -9.95
CA LEU A 28 7.55 -12.37 -9.55
C LEU A 28 7.12 -13.17 -10.78
N TYR A 29 7.58 -14.41 -10.88
CA TYR A 29 7.29 -15.29 -12.02
C TYR A 29 6.13 -16.24 -11.78
N SER A 30 6.06 -16.87 -10.59
CA SER A 30 4.99 -17.83 -10.31
C SER A 30 4.48 -17.77 -8.87
N LEU A 31 3.19 -18.05 -8.74
CA LEU A 31 2.44 -18.21 -7.50
C LEU A 31 1.76 -19.59 -7.51
N ASP A 32 2.01 -20.41 -6.49
CA ASP A 32 1.50 -21.80 -6.41
C ASP A 32 1.76 -22.59 -7.71
N ASP A 33 2.95 -22.43 -8.31
CA ASP A 33 3.40 -23.03 -9.56
C ASP A 33 2.65 -22.59 -10.84
N GLU A 34 1.75 -21.59 -10.74
CA GLU A 34 1.09 -20.95 -11.89
C GLU A 34 1.79 -19.62 -12.24
N PRO A 35 1.77 -19.17 -13.53
CA PRO A 35 2.31 -17.86 -13.88
C PRO A 35 1.66 -16.74 -13.09
N ALA A 36 2.49 -15.90 -12.47
CA ALA A 36 2.03 -14.85 -11.57
C ALA A 36 1.06 -13.87 -12.23
N LEU A 37 1.36 -13.46 -13.48
CA LEU A 37 0.53 -12.52 -14.21
C LEU A 37 -0.85 -13.10 -14.55
N SER A 38 -0.94 -14.38 -14.93
CA SER A 38 -2.22 -15.01 -15.22
C SER A 38 -3.09 -15.15 -13.98
N THR A 39 -2.47 -15.51 -12.85
CA THR A 39 -3.13 -15.59 -11.55
C THR A 39 -3.62 -14.20 -11.14
N TYR A 40 -2.79 -13.18 -11.24
CA TYR A 40 -3.12 -11.81 -10.91
C TYR A 40 -4.29 -11.27 -11.75
N LYS A 41 -4.25 -11.42 -13.08
CA LYS A 41 -5.31 -11.01 -14.01
C LYS A 41 -6.66 -11.67 -13.70
N ARG A 42 -6.67 -12.92 -13.26
CA ARG A 42 -7.87 -13.65 -12.90
C ARG A 42 -8.63 -12.99 -11.74
N TYR A 43 -7.89 -12.42 -10.77
CA TYR A 43 -8.48 -11.70 -9.65
C TYR A 43 -8.88 -10.27 -10.00
N LEU A 44 -8.15 -9.61 -10.89
CA LEU A 44 -8.47 -8.25 -11.30
C LEU A 44 -9.72 -8.16 -12.18
N GLY A 45 -10.08 -9.24 -12.90
CA GLY A 45 -11.22 -9.21 -13.81
C GLY A 45 -11.08 -8.10 -14.86
N GLU A 46 -12.04 -7.19 -14.90
CA GLU A 46 -12.05 -6.09 -15.89
C GLU A 46 -10.86 -5.12 -15.73
N TYR A 47 -10.34 -4.93 -14.52
CA TYR A 47 -9.18 -4.08 -14.26
C TYR A 47 -7.89 -4.61 -14.91
N ALA A 48 -7.85 -5.89 -15.30
CA ALA A 48 -6.68 -6.46 -15.98
C ALA A 48 -6.37 -5.81 -17.33
N LYS A 49 -7.35 -5.17 -17.96
CA LYS A 49 -7.20 -4.47 -19.25
C LYS A 49 -6.32 -3.22 -19.14
N ASP A 50 -6.29 -2.62 -17.96
CA ASP A 50 -5.60 -1.36 -17.69
C ASP A 50 -4.24 -1.57 -17.00
N LEU A 51 -3.72 -2.80 -16.98
CA LEU A 51 -2.37 -3.08 -16.48
C LEU A 51 -1.30 -2.40 -17.37
N PRO A 52 -0.21 -1.88 -16.77
CA PRO A 52 0.15 -1.94 -15.34
C PRO A 52 -0.52 -0.86 -14.46
N ALA A 53 -1.23 0.12 -15.02
CA ALA A 53 -1.77 1.26 -14.27
C ALA A 53 -2.75 0.83 -13.16
N SER A 54 -3.66 -0.10 -13.44
CA SER A 54 -4.59 -0.65 -12.44
C SER A 54 -3.90 -1.41 -11.30
N GLY A 55 -2.65 -1.84 -11.49
CA GLY A 55 -1.85 -2.48 -10.47
C GLY A 55 -1.57 -1.60 -9.24
N LEU A 56 -1.69 -0.27 -9.39
CA LEU A 56 -1.63 0.67 -8.26
C LEU A 56 -2.80 0.50 -7.28
N LEU A 57 -3.94 0.00 -7.76
CA LEU A 57 -5.15 -0.21 -6.97
C LEU A 57 -5.13 -1.55 -6.20
N PHE A 58 -4.29 -2.48 -6.63
CA PHE A 58 -4.26 -3.85 -6.12
C PHE A 58 -2.83 -4.32 -5.85
N PRO A 59 -2.11 -3.69 -4.89
CA PRO A 59 -0.76 -4.13 -4.55
C PRO A 59 -0.77 -5.52 -3.90
N PHE A 60 0.40 -6.15 -3.83
CA PHE A 60 0.60 -7.31 -2.97
C PHE A 60 1.08 -6.89 -1.58
N SER A 61 0.60 -7.61 -0.56
CA SER A 61 1.24 -7.66 0.76
C SER A 61 2.09 -8.92 0.84
N VAL A 62 3.37 -8.78 1.12
CA VAL A 62 4.28 -9.90 1.38
C VAL A 62 4.12 -10.29 2.85
N VAL A 63 3.70 -11.52 3.10
CA VAL A 63 3.44 -12.03 4.45
C VAL A 63 4.36 -13.21 4.77
N ALA A 64 4.73 -13.37 6.04
CA ALA A 64 5.44 -14.56 6.49
C ALA A 64 4.51 -15.79 6.49
N ALA A 65 5.11 -17.00 6.41
CA ALA A 65 4.40 -18.27 6.20
C ALA A 65 3.28 -18.60 7.18
N ASP A 66 3.34 -18.06 8.39
CA ASP A 66 2.51 -18.43 9.52
C ASP A 66 1.68 -17.29 10.10
N GLN A 67 1.67 -16.09 9.49
CA GLN A 67 1.07 -14.92 10.13
C GLN A 67 -0.01 -14.23 9.29
N ALA A 68 -1.11 -13.92 9.99
CA ALA A 68 -2.15 -13.02 9.54
C ALA A 68 -1.78 -11.53 9.72
N ALA A 69 -0.50 -11.22 9.99
CA ALA A 69 -0.04 -9.86 10.18
C ALA A 69 0.04 -9.11 8.84
N ASP A 70 -0.12 -7.80 8.90
CA ASP A 70 0.07 -6.92 7.75
C ASP A 70 1.52 -7.00 7.27
N GLY A 71 1.69 -7.47 6.03
CA GLY A 71 3.00 -7.59 5.41
C GLY A 71 3.43 -6.29 4.71
N LEU A 72 4.64 -6.31 4.17
CA LEU A 72 5.15 -5.19 3.37
C LEU A 72 4.40 -5.10 2.04
N LEU A 73 3.86 -3.93 1.75
CA LEU A 73 3.19 -3.68 0.47
C LEU A 73 4.21 -3.64 -0.68
N ARG A 74 3.83 -4.25 -1.80
CA ARG A 74 4.58 -4.29 -3.04
C ARG A 74 3.66 -3.90 -4.19
N THR A 75 3.83 -2.67 -4.64
CA THR A 75 3.07 -2.13 -5.78
C THR A 75 3.57 -2.74 -7.08
N ILE A 76 2.67 -2.97 -8.03
CA ILE A 76 2.99 -3.44 -9.37
C ILE A 76 3.54 -2.27 -10.19
N LEU A 77 4.75 -2.42 -10.73
CA LEU A 77 5.40 -1.43 -11.59
C LEU A 77 5.22 -1.72 -13.07
N SER A 78 5.35 -3.00 -13.45
CA SER A 78 5.19 -3.43 -14.83
C SER A 78 4.78 -4.90 -14.91
N VAL A 79 4.35 -5.32 -16.09
CA VAL A 79 4.01 -6.71 -16.41
C VAL A 79 4.72 -7.13 -17.69
N ASP A 80 5.13 -8.39 -17.75
CA ASP A 80 5.67 -9.01 -18.97
C ASP A 80 4.73 -10.15 -19.40
N GLU A 81 4.00 -9.91 -20.47
CA GLU A 81 3.04 -10.86 -21.02
C GLU A 81 3.72 -12.14 -21.56
N SER A 82 4.94 -11.99 -22.10
CA SER A 82 5.67 -13.12 -22.69
C SER A 82 6.24 -14.06 -21.63
N ALA A 83 6.74 -13.50 -20.55
CA ALA A 83 7.26 -14.23 -19.40
C ALA A 83 6.17 -14.63 -18.39
N GLY A 84 4.97 -14.04 -18.49
CA GLY A 84 3.89 -14.23 -17.52
C GLY A 84 4.23 -13.69 -16.13
N SER A 85 5.12 -12.68 -16.06
CA SER A 85 5.68 -12.17 -14.82
C SER A 85 5.21 -10.76 -14.48
N ILE A 86 5.45 -10.37 -13.21
CA ILE A 86 5.10 -9.07 -12.65
C ILE A 86 6.35 -8.48 -11.99
N THR A 87 6.66 -7.22 -12.30
CA THR A 87 7.71 -6.48 -11.60
C THR A 87 7.09 -5.64 -10.47
N LEU A 88 7.62 -5.80 -9.28
CA LEU A 88 7.15 -5.17 -8.05
C LEU A 88 8.04 -3.99 -7.63
N ALA A 89 7.51 -3.09 -6.80
CA ALA A 89 8.25 -1.94 -6.23
C ALA A 89 9.24 -2.32 -5.11
N GLY A 90 9.53 -3.60 -4.92
CA GLY A 90 10.50 -4.10 -3.96
C GLY A 90 10.63 -5.60 -4.06
N GLU A 91 11.66 -6.13 -3.45
CA GLU A 91 12.00 -7.55 -3.51
C GLU A 91 10.91 -8.43 -2.88
N VAL A 92 10.81 -9.65 -3.43
CA VAL A 92 9.97 -10.73 -2.94
C VAL A 92 10.77 -12.03 -3.01
N GLU A 93 10.79 -12.79 -1.94
CA GLU A 93 11.58 -14.01 -1.82
C GLU A 93 10.78 -15.25 -2.24
N GLU A 94 11.45 -16.19 -2.92
CA GLU A 94 10.88 -17.52 -3.15
C GLU A 94 10.57 -18.21 -1.81
N GLY A 95 9.44 -18.87 -1.75
CA GLY A 95 8.96 -19.52 -0.53
C GLY A 95 8.18 -18.60 0.42
N SER A 96 8.25 -17.28 0.21
CA SER A 96 7.38 -16.34 0.92
C SER A 96 5.94 -16.47 0.43
N TYR A 97 5.05 -15.69 1.04
CA TYR A 97 3.65 -15.65 0.67
C TYR A 97 3.24 -14.23 0.31
N VAL A 98 2.31 -14.13 -0.62
CA VAL A 98 1.72 -12.86 -1.01
C VAL A 98 0.21 -12.92 -0.92
N ARG A 99 -0.40 -11.79 -0.59
CA ARG A 99 -1.83 -11.59 -0.61
C ARG A 99 -2.14 -10.32 -1.39
N MET A 100 -3.13 -10.36 -2.26
CA MET A 100 -3.60 -9.16 -2.92
C MET A 100 -4.29 -8.25 -1.92
N MET A 101 -4.07 -6.95 -2.09
CA MET A 101 -4.67 -5.92 -1.27
C MET A 101 -5.52 -5.00 -2.13
N GLN A 102 -6.52 -4.39 -1.51
CA GLN A 102 -7.34 -3.34 -2.12
C GLN A 102 -7.61 -2.25 -1.09
N ALA A 103 -7.89 -1.06 -1.55
CA ALA A 103 -8.36 0.01 -0.70
C ALA A 103 -9.51 0.76 -1.38
N GLY A 104 -10.55 1.05 -0.61
CA GLY A 104 -11.54 2.05 -0.97
C GLY A 104 -11.11 3.42 -0.44
N THR A 105 -11.61 4.50 -1.04
CA THR A 105 -11.28 5.87 -0.61
C THR A 105 -11.57 6.08 0.88
N ASP A 106 -12.71 5.59 1.38
CA ASP A 106 -13.07 5.75 2.79
C ASP A 106 -12.10 5.04 3.74
N ALA A 107 -11.61 3.85 3.36
CA ALA A 107 -10.61 3.12 4.14
C ALA A 107 -9.25 3.85 4.18
N LEU A 108 -8.90 4.55 3.09
CA LEU A 108 -7.69 5.37 3.04
C LEU A 108 -7.82 6.61 3.93
N VAL A 109 -8.96 7.30 3.90
CA VAL A 109 -9.24 8.44 4.80
C VAL A 109 -9.17 8.00 6.27
N GLN A 110 -9.84 6.89 6.63
CA GLN A 110 -9.79 6.33 7.97
C GLN A 110 -8.35 5.93 8.37
N GLY A 111 -7.56 5.40 7.43
CA GLY A 111 -6.16 5.09 7.67
C GLY A 111 -5.33 6.32 8.01
N ALA A 112 -5.54 7.45 7.35
CA ALA A 112 -4.88 8.70 7.65
C ALA A 112 -5.28 9.23 9.05
N GLU A 113 -6.57 9.15 9.37
CA GLU A 113 -7.09 9.51 10.69
C GLU A 113 -6.46 8.65 11.80
N GLN A 114 -6.38 7.32 11.61
CA GLN A 114 -5.77 6.41 12.57
C GLN A 114 -4.27 6.65 12.74
N ALA A 115 -3.56 6.97 11.65
CA ALA A 115 -2.15 7.35 11.73
C ALA A 115 -1.98 8.62 12.60
N ALA A 116 -2.84 9.61 12.43
CA ALA A 116 -2.83 10.81 13.27
C ALA A 116 -3.20 10.51 14.73
N GLN A 117 -4.20 9.66 14.98
CA GLN A 117 -4.62 9.24 16.34
C GLN A 117 -3.53 8.46 17.06
N SER A 118 -2.69 7.72 16.33
CA SER A 118 -1.57 6.96 16.92
C SER A 118 -0.42 7.84 17.39
N LEU A 119 -0.38 9.10 17.00
CA LEU A 119 0.62 10.03 17.47
C LEU A 119 0.42 10.29 18.96
N ALA A 120 1.40 9.95 19.77
CA ALA A 120 1.42 10.30 21.21
C ALA A 120 1.73 11.80 21.37
N VAL A 121 0.91 12.66 20.79
CA VAL A 121 1.14 14.11 20.78
C VAL A 121 0.41 14.75 21.94
N ALA A 122 1.12 15.57 22.70
CA ALA A 122 0.47 16.58 23.51
C ALA A 122 -0.28 17.54 22.57
N GLN A 123 -1.58 17.75 22.81
CA GLN A 123 -2.33 18.76 22.09
C GLN A 123 -1.65 20.12 22.24
N GLY A 124 -1.50 20.84 21.14
CA GLY A 124 -0.88 22.16 21.13
C GLY A 124 -0.16 22.48 19.82
N PRO A 125 0.50 23.63 19.75
CA PRO A 125 1.18 24.08 18.53
C PRO A 125 2.30 23.13 18.14
N GLY A 126 2.26 22.70 16.87
CA GLY A 126 3.20 21.72 16.32
C GLY A 126 3.26 21.75 14.81
N LEU A 127 4.25 21.06 14.25
CA LEU A 127 4.33 20.79 12.81
C LEU A 127 4.07 19.30 12.57
N ALA A 128 3.07 19.00 11.76
CA ALA A 128 2.81 17.67 11.24
C ALA A 128 3.28 17.58 9.79
N LEU A 129 4.19 16.67 9.51
CA LEU A 129 4.64 16.37 8.15
C LEU A 129 3.93 15.11 7.66
N MET A 130 3.06 15.27 6.67
CA MET A 130 2.35 14.18 6.01
C MET A 130 3.13 13.69 4.80
N VAL A 131 3.48 12.41 4.78
CA VAL A 131 4.06 11.75 3.61
C VAL A 131 3.08 10.68 3.16
N SER A 132 2.50 10.86 1.97
CA SER A 132 1.50 9.96 1.42
C SER A 132 1.99 9.36 0.11
N CYS A 133 1.65 8.09 -0.17
CA CYS A 133 2.13 7.45 -1.37
C CYS A 133 1.28 7.86 -2.59
N VAL A 134 1.93 7.90 -3.77
CA VAL A 134 1.25 8.22 -5.04
C VAL A 134 0.13 7.24 -5.35
N GLY A 135 0.25 5.97 -4.96
CA GLY A 135 -0.81 4.97 -5.10
C GLY A 135 -2.10 5.39 -4.39
N ARG A 136 -2.01 5.91 -3.17
CA ARG A 136 -3.16 6.46 -2.43
C ARG A 136 -3.81 7.62 -3.20
N LYS A 137 -2.99 8.54 -3.70
CA LYS A 137 -3.48 9.66 -4.51
C LYS A 137 -4.28 9.20 -5.74
N VAL A 138 -3.81 8.16 -6.42
CA VAL A 138 -4.51 7.58 -7.58
C VAL A 138 -5.85 6.96 -7.18
N VAL A 139 -5.88 6.18 -6.09
CA VAL A 139 -7.12 5.58 -5.55
C VAL A 139 -8.13 6.64 -5.14
N MET A 140 -7.68 7.69 -4.46
CA MET A 140 -8.55 8.75 -3.94
C MET A 140 -9.07 9.71 -5.02
N GLY A 141 -8.31 9.87 -6.11
CA GLY A 141 -8.72 10.74 -7.20
C GLY A 141 -9.04 12.16 -6.74
N GLY A 142 -10.27 12.62 -6.98
CA GLY A 142 -10.74 13.96 -6.57
C GLY A 142 -10.99 14.13 -5.07
N ARG A 143 -10.83 13.07 -4.25
CA ARG A 143 -11.11 13.09 -2.81
C ARG A 143 -9.85 13.16 -1.94
N VAL A 144 -8.70 13.51 -2.53
CA VAL A 144 -7.41 13.57 -1.81
C VAL A 144 -7.40 14.57 -0.65
N GLU A 145 -8.23 15.60 -0.69
CA GLU A 145 -8.34 16.60 0.37
C GLU A 145 -8.94 16.02 1.65
N GLU A 146 -9.81 15.02 1.55
CA GLU A 146 -10.45 14.36 2.70
C GLU A 146 -9.41 13.68 3.61
N GLU A 147 -8.30 13.18 3.07
CA GLU A 147 -7.18 12.65 3.85
C GLU A 147 -6.54 13.72 4.74
N ILE A 148 -6.35 14.91 4.18
CA ILE A 148 -5.77 16.06 4.90
C ILE A 148 -6.74 16.57 5.98
N GLU A 149 -8.02 16.68 5.64
CA GLU A 149 -9.07 17.12 6.56
C GLU A 149 -9.23 16.16 7.74
N ALA A 150 -9.15 14.84 7.50
CA ALA A 150 -9.22 13.84 8.55
C ALA A 150 -8.05 13.98 9.54
N VAL A 151 -6.83 14.18 9.04
CA VAL A 151 -5.65 14.43 9.89
C VAL A 151 -5.77 15.76 10.64
N ALA A 152 -6.21 16.82 9.96
CA ALA A 152 -6.39 18.12 10.57
C ALA A 152 -7.40 18.07 11.74
N SER A 153 -8.50 17.35 11.57
CA SER A 153 -9.51 17.21 12.61
C SER A 153 -9.02 16.52 13.87
N VAL A 154 -8.06 15.60 13.74
CA VAL A 154 -7.44 14.91 14.88
C VAL A 154 -6.43 15.80 15.59
N LEU A 155 -5.59 16.53 14.82
CA LEU A 155 -4.50 17.32 15.37
C LEU A 155 -4.96 18.69 15.91
N GLY A 156 -6.10 19.19 15.44
CA GLY A 156 -6.67 20.48 15.86
C GLY A 156 -6.03 21.69 15.17
N ASP A 157 -6.62 22.87 15.44
CA ASP A 157 -6.30 24.12 14.73
C ASP A 157 -4.92 24.72 15.04
N GLU A 158 -4.27 24.27 16.12
CA GLU A 158 -2.94 24.74 16.49
C GLU A 158 -1.80 24.02 15.76
N ALA A 159 -2.11 22.92 15.06
CA ALA A 159 -1.12 22.17 14.29
C ALA A 159 -0.96 22.77 12.88
N THR A 160 0.27 23.03 12.48
CA THR A 160 0.58 23.35 11.08
C THR A 160 0.79 22.07 10.30
N LEU A 161 -0.01 21.85 9.24
CA LEU A 161 0.16 20.70 8.35
C LEU A 161 0.96 21.08 7.11
N ALA A 162 1.92 20.25 6.76
CA ALA A 162 2.66 20.30 5.51
C ALA A 162 2.87 18.86 5.01
N GLY A 163 3.12 18.66 3.72
CA GLY A 163 3.35 17.32 3.22
C GLY A 163 3.60 17.24 1.73
N PHE A 164 3.81 16.00 1.27
CA PHE A 164 4.02 15.71 -0.14
C PHE A 164 3.66 14.26 -0.45
N TYR A 165 3.48 13.97 -1.75
CA TYR A 165 3.33 12.60 -2.24
C TYR A 165 4.68 12.01 -2.63
N SER A 166 4.90 10.74 -2.26
CA SER A 166 6.13 10.00 -2.51
C SER A 166 5.84 8.72 -3.32
N TYR A 167 6.84 8.23 -4.05
CA TYR A 167 6.75 6.95 -4.75
C TYR A 167 7.10 5.74 -3.86
N GLY A 168 7.48 5.97 -2.65
CA GLY A 168 7.76 4.94 -1.64
C GLY A 168 8.24 5.57 -0.35
N GLU A 169 7.86 4.99 0.77
CA GLU A 169 8.22 5.42 2.11
C GLU A 169 8.92 4.29 2.86
N ILE A 170 9.87 4.67 3.71
CA ILE A 170 10.45 3.82 4.73
C ILE A 170 10.13 4.49 6.06
N SER A 171 9.41 3.79 6.91
CA SER A 171 9.03 4.27 8.24
C SER A 171 9.54 3.33 9.32
N PRO A 172 9.73 3.82 10.54
CA PRO A 172 9.93 2.95 11.69
C PRO A 172 8.73 1.99 11.85
N ALA A 173 9.02 0.74 12.21
CA ALA A 173 8.00 -0.26 12.50
C ALA A 173 7.51 -0.14 13.95
#